data_5597686bdef1d6186c5189bb340d7d1e
#
_entry.id   5597686bdef1d6186c5189bb340d7d1e
#
_cell.length_a   1.000
_cell.length_b   1.000
_cell.length_c   1.000
_cell.angle_alpha   90.00
_cell.angle_beta   90.00
_cell.angle_gamma   90.00
#
_symmetry.space_group_name_H-M   'P 1'
#
loop_
_entity.id
_entity.type
_entity.pdbx_description
1 polymer ?
#
loop_
_entity_poly.entity_id
_entity_poly.type
_entity_poly.pdbx_seq_one_letter_code
_entity_poly.pdbx_strand_id
1 'polypeptide(L)'
;MLFQQSLTAPIGTLQLEATEAGLTAIRLPSRAAEPLKTTQTTPVLDHAIEELTAYFKSELTRFSVPLSWAGTPFQEAVWGSLIQIPYGETVSYSEVANAIGRPQSARPVGGAVGRNPLPIMVPCHRVMGSNGALTGFTGGLEFKVSLLTHEGHSLPR
;
A
#
# COMPACT_ATOMS: atom_id res chain seq x y z
N MET A 1 1.48 18.02 -13.74
CA MET A 1 0.62 17.30 -14.69
C MET A 1 0.30 15.92 -14.10
N LEU A 2 -0.93 15.45 -14.30
CA LEU A 2 -1.37 14.15 -13.81
C LEU A 2 -1.20 13.10 -14.91
N PHE A 3 -0.61 11.97 -14.52
CA PHE A 3 -0.48 10.79 -15.38
C PHE A 3 -1.24 9.64 -14.75
N GLN A 4 -1.94 8.84 -15.53
CA GLN A 4 -2.71 7.70 -15.03
C GLN A 4 -2.55 6.51 -15.96
N GLN A 5 -2.54 5.31 -15.36
CA GLN A 5 -2.59 4.05 -16.08
C GLN A 5 -3.36 3.02 -15.25
N SER A 6 -3.88 2.01 -15.90
CA SER A 6 -4.46 0.86 -15.21
C SER A 6 -3.56 -0.36 -15.39
N LEU A 7 -3.62 -1.27 -14.44
CA LEU A 7 -2.88 -2.53 -14.46
C LEU A 7 -3.83 -3.66 -14.06
N THR A 8 -3.93 -4.69 -14.90
CA THR A 8 -4.66 -5.89 -14.53
C THR A 8 -3.74 -6.80 -13.73
N ALA A 9 -4.07 -6.98 -12.46
CA ALA A 9 -3.30 -7.81 -11.51
C ALA A 9 -4.13 -9.02 -11.09
N PRO A 10 -3.52 -10.03 -10.44
CA PRO A 10 -4.29 -11.19 -9.96
C PRO A 10 -5.45 -10.82 -9.03
N ILE A 11 -5.33 -9.73 -8.28
CA ILE A 11 -6.38 -9.27 -7.37
C ILE A 11 -7.43 -8.40 -8.07
N GLY A 12 -7.27 -8.09 -9.36
CA GLY A 12 -8.16 -7.24 -10.15
C GLY A 12 -7.45 -6.05 -10.75
N THR A 13 -8.22 -5.15 -11.34
CA THR A 13 -7.66 -3.96 -11.98
C THR A 13 -7.27 -2.91 -10.96
N LEU A 14 -6.03 -2.46 -11.04
CA LEU A 14 -5.49 -1.36 -10.25
C LEU A 14 -5.45 -0.10 -11.11
N GLN A 15 -5.72 1.06 -10.51
CA GLN A 15 -5.49 2.35 -11.15
C GLN A 15 -4.33 3.05 -10.47
N LEU A 16 -3.38 3.54 -11.27
CA LEU A 16 -2.19 4.22 -10.78
C LEU A 16 -2.18 5.67 -11.23
N GLU A 17 -1.75 6.55 -10.35
CA GLU A 17 -1.57 7.97 -10.64
C GLU A 17 -0.15 8.40 -10.29
N ALA A 18 0.38 9.32 -11.06
CA ALA A 18 1.71 9.89 -10.83
C ALA A 18 1.78 11.33 -11.29
N THR A 19 2.77 12.03 -10.76
CA THR A 19 3.28 13.29 -11.31
C THR A 19 4.72 13.04 -11.75
N GLU A 20 5.39 14.09 -12.24
CA GLU A 20 6.81 13.99 -12.56
C GLU A 20 7.66 13.67 -11.33
N ALA A 21 7.17 14.03 -10.14
CA ALA A 21 7.91 13.81 -8.88
C ALA A 21 7.87 12.36 -8.42
N GLY A 22 6.82 11.60 -8.74
CA GLY A 22 6.69 10.22 -8.30
C GLY A 22 5.27 9.70 -8.38
N LEU A 23 5.11 8.48 -7.94
CA LEU A 23 3.81 7.82 -7.86
C LEU A 23 3.00 8.42 -6.70
N THR A 24 1.77 8.84 -6.96
CA THR A 24 0.94 9.54 -5.98
C THR A 24 -0.22 8.71 -5.44
N ALA A 25 -0.70 7.73 -6.21
CA ALA A 25 -1.81 6.90 -5.75
C ALA A 25 -1.85 5.56 -6.47
N ILE A 26 -2.31 4.54 -5.74
CA ILE A 26 -2.70 3.25 -6.27
C ILE A 26 -4.11 3.00 -5.74
N ARG A 27 -5.09 2.83 -6.64
CA ARG A 27 -6.45 2.47 -6.25
C ARG A 27 -6.67 1.00 -6.46
N LEU A 28 -7.07 0.31 -5.38
CA LEU A 28 -7.42 -1.10 -5.41
C LEU A 28 -8.76 -1.28 -6.15
N PRO A 29 -9.08 -2.50 -6.62
CA PRO A 29 -10.28 -2.71 -7.45
C PRO A 29 -11.59 -2.17 -6.88
N SER A 30 -11.75 -2.20 -5.57
CA SER A 30 -12.95 -1.65 -4.92
C SER A 30 -13.09 -0.13 -5.07
N ARG A 31 -12.01 0.56 -5.45
CA ARG A 31 -11.97 2.02 -5.59
C ARG A 31 -11.56 2.47 -6.99
N ALA A 32 -11.30 1.53 -7.90
CA ALA A 32 -10.91 1.79 -9.27
C ALA A 32 -12.11 1.76 -10.23
N ALA A 33 -13.31 2.07 -9.72
CA ALA A 33 -14.54 1.98 -10.49
C ALA A 33 -14.73 3.18 -11.45
N GLU A 34 -14.05 4.29 -11.19
CA GLU A 34 -14.18 5.48 -12.04
C GLU A 34 -13.25 5.39 -13.24
N PRO A 35 -13.70 5.87 -14.42
CA PRO A 35 -12.82 5.90 -15.59
C PRO A 35 -11.60 6.79 -15.34
N LEU A 36 -10.49 6.46 -16.00
CA LEU A 36 -9.30 7.29 -15.94
C LEU A 36 -9.60 8.66 -16.57
N LYS A 37 -9.07 9.72 -15.97
CA LYS A 37 -9.19 11.09 -16.47
C LYS A 37 -8.21 11.37 -17.61
N THR A 38 -7.16 10.59 -17.71
CA THR A 38 -6.13 10.69 -18.74
C THR A 38 -5.54 9.30 -18.96
N THR A 39 -4.92 9.08 -20.11
CA THR A 39 -4.19 7.85 -20.42
C THR A 39 -2.72 8.14 -20.66
N GLN A 40 -2.28 9.36 -20.32
CA GLN A 40 -0.88 9.73 -20.46
C GLN A 40 -0.01 8.95 -19.47
N THR A 41 1.11 8.46 -19.93
CA THR A 41 2.07 7.74 -19.09
C THR A 41 3.34 8.56 -18.86
N THR A 42 4.14 8.12 -17.92
CA THR A 42 5.42 8.72 -17.56
C THR A 42 6.35 7.58 -17.15
N PRO A 43 7.68 7.79 -17.21
CA PRO A 43 8.61 6.76 -16.72
C PRO A 43 8.31 6.28 -15.31
N VAL A 44 7.80 7.14 -14.43
CA VAL A 44 7.38 6.72 -13.09
C VAL A 44 6.28 5.66 -13.14
N LEU A 45 5.25 5.86 -13.97
CA LEU A 45 4.16 4.88 -14.11
C LEU A 45 4.66 3.59 -14.75
N ASP A 46 5.49 3.68 -15.78
CA ASP A 46 6.05 2.49 -16.42
C ASP A 46 6.87 1.68 -15.42
N HIS A 47 7.67 2.34 -14.60
CA HIS A 47 8.45 1.71 -13.53
C HIS A 47 7.53 1.05 -12.49
N ALA A 48 6.47 1.75 -12.08
CA ALA A 48 5.52 1.22 -11.10
C ALA A 48 4.82 -0.04 -11.62
N ILE A 49 4.37 -0.02 -12.88
CA ILE A 49 3.71 -1.17 -13.51
C ILE A 49 4.67 -2.36 -13.59
N GLU A 50 5.92 -2.11 -13.99
CA GLU A 50 6.93 -3.15 -14.06
C GLU A 50 7.18 -3.79 -12.69
N GLU A 51 7.33 -2.96 -11.65
CA GLU A 51 7.57 -3.47 -10.30
C GLU A 51 6.35 -4.21 -9.72
N LEU A 52 5.15 -3.70 -9.92
CA LEU A 52 3.94 -4.38 -9.45
C LEU A 52 3.75 -5.71 -10.17
N THR A 53 4.03 -5.76 -11.47
CA THR A 53 3.97 -7.00 -12.24
C THR A 53 4.94 -8.03 -11.68
N ALA A 54 6.17 -7.61 -11.41
CA ALA A 54 7.19 -8.48 -10.80
C ALA A 54 6.80 -8.93 -9.39
N TYR A 55 6.23 -8.03 -8.60
CA TYR A 55 5.74 -8.36 -7.27
C TYR A 55 4.71 -9.48 -7.30
N PHE A 56 3.71 -9.38 -8.18
CA PHE A 56 2.66 -10.41 -8.28
C PHE A 56 3.16 -11.73 -8.87
N LYS A 57 4.30 -11.71 -9.56
CA LYS A 57 4.97 -12.94 -10.02
C LYS A 57 5.94 -13.50 -8.98
N SER A 58 5.98 -12.94 -7.79
CA SER A 58 6.92 -13.31 -6.72
C SER A 58 8.40 -13.15 -7.11
N GLU A 59 8.67 -12.21 -8.00
CA GLU A 59 10.01 -11.90 -8.49
C GLU A 59 10.59 -10.65 -7.84
N LEU A 60 9.79 -9.91 -7.06
CA LEU A 60 10.20 -8.66 -6.43
C LEU A 60 9.62 -8.58 -5.01
N THR A 61 10.45 -8.21 -4.05
CA THR A 61 10.05 -8.04 -2.65
C THR A 61 10.21 -6.61 -2.14
N ARG A 62 10.89 -5.75 -2.88
CA ARG A 62 11.11 -4.34 -2.55
C ARG A 62 10.84 -3.47 -3.76
N PHE A 63 10.22 -2.33 -3.51
CA PHE A 63 9.93 -1.37 -4.56
C PHE A 63 10.97 -0.25 -4.54
N SER A 64 11.33 0.25 -5.73
CA SER A 64 12.28 1.35 -5.88
C SER A 64 11.69 2.56 -6.60
N VAL A 65 10.46 2.44 -7.12
CA VAL A 65 9.83 3.57 -7.80
C VAL A 65 9.69 4.76 -6.84
N PRO A 66 9.98 5.99 -7.28
CA PRO A 66 9.80 7.16 -6.42
C PRO A 66 8.34 7.34 -6.03
N LEU A 67 8.10 7.57 -4.74
CA LEU A 67 6.78 7.83 -4.19
C LEU A 67 6.64 9.31 -3.86
N SER A 68 5.48 9.88 -4.16
CA SER A 68 5.21 11.29 -3.91
C SER A 68 3.84 11.42 -3.25
N TRP A 69 3.77 10.99 -1.99
CA TRP A 69 2.55 11.10 -1.22
C TRP A 69 2.35 12.52 -0.67
N ALA A 70 1.10 12.84 -0.34
CA ALA A 70 0.76 14.05 0.38
C ALA A 70 -0.09 13.66 1.60
N GLY A 71 0.33 14.11 2.77
CA GLY A 71 -0.37 13.83 4.01
C GLY A 71 0.08 14.77 5.11
N THR A 72 -0.53 14.63 6.28
CA THR A 72 -0.07 15.35 7.47
C THR A 72 1.29 14.82 7.92
N PRO A 73 2.04 15.59 8.73
CA PRO A 73 3.31 15.05 9.25
C PRO A 73 3.15 13.72 9.98
N PHE A 74 2.05 13.55 10.73
CA PHE A 74 1.78 12.29 11.41
C PHE A 74 1.55 11.15 10.42
N GLN A 75 0.71 11.37 9.40
CA GLN A 75 0.45 10.38 8.36
C GLN A 75 1.73 9.98 7.65
N GLU A 76 2.55 10.95 7.27
CA GLU A 76 3.80 10.68 6.58
C GLU A 76 4.77 9.90 7.45
N ALA A 77 4.81 10.17 8.75
CA ALA A 77 5.63 9.39 9.68
C ALA A 77 5.16 7.92 9.75
N VAL A 78 3.84 7.72 9.80
CA VAL A 78 3.27 6.37 9.79
C VAL A 78 3.62 5.64 8.49
N TRP A 79 3.37 6.26 7.34
CA TRP A 79 3.64 5.63 6.05
C TRP A 79 5.12 5.33 5.86
N GLY A 80 6.00 6.22 6.28
CA GLY A 80 7.45 6.00 6.26
C GLY A 80 7.87 4.81 7.12
N SER A 81 7.22 4.61 8.26
CA SER A 81 7.44 3.46 9.12
C SER A 81 6.97 2.16 8.44
N LEU A 82 5.83 2.21 7.73
CA LEU A 82 5.31 1.02 7.05
C LEU A 82 6.26 0.50 5.98
N ILE A 83 6.95 1.40 5.27
CA ILE A 83 7.91 1.02 4.23
C ILE A 83 9.03 0.15 4.79
N GLN A 84 9.35 0.28 6.07
CA GLN A 84 10.39 -0.50 6.73
C GLN A 84 9.96 -1.93 7.08
N ILE A 85 8.68 -2.27 6.97
CA ILE A 85 8.19 -3.62 7.27
C ILE A 85 8.62 -4.56 6.14
N PRO A 86 9.45 -5.57 6.42
CA PRO A 86 9.93 -6.46 5.35
C PRO A 86 8.81 -7.31 4.74
N TYR A 87 9.02 -7.69 3.50
CA TYR A 87 8.17 -8.66 2.81
C TYR A 87 8.09 -9.95 3.65
N GLY A 88 6.88 -10.47 3.79
CA GLY A 88 6.64 -11.70 4.55
C GLY A 88 6.53 -11.50 6.06
N GLU A 89 6.63 -10.26 6.56
CA GLU A 89 6.49 -9.97 7.98
C GLU A 89 5.27 -9.10 8.25
N THR A 90 4.79 -9.14 9.49
CA THR A 90 3.68 -8.32 9.96
C THR A 90 4.05 -7.64 11.27
N VAL A 91 3.43 -6.50 11.53
CA VAL A 91 3.56 -5.77 12.80
C VAL A 91 2.17 -5.39 13.29
N SER A 92 2.08 -5.03 14.56
CA SER A 92 0.85 -4.50 15.13
C SER A 92 0.79 -2.99 15.01
N TYR A 93 -0.42 -2.42 15.18
CA TYR A 93 -0.58 -0.96 15.24
C TYR A 93 0.24 -0.35 16.38
N SER A 94 0.33 -1.04 17.52
CA SER A 94 1.15 -0.60 18.66
C SER A 94 2.63 -0.57 18.32
N GLU A 95 3.11 -1.55 17.55
CA GLU A 95 4.51 -1.57 17.12
C GLU A 95 4.82 -0.41 16.17
N VAL A 96 3.89 -0.07 15.28
CA VAL A 96 4.03 1.11 14.42
C VAL A 96 4.07 2.38 15.27
N ALA A 97 3.18 2.51 16.26
CA ALA A 97 3.14 3.64 17.15
C ALA A 97 4.46 3.79 17.92
N ASN A 98 5.01 2.69 18.41
CA ASN A 98 6.33 2.70 19.07
C ASN A 98 7.43 3.16 18.10
N ALA A 99 7.41 2.66 16.87
CA ALA A 99 8.44 2.96 15.88
C ALA A 99 8.51 4.46 15.53
N ILE A 100 7.36 5.16 15.55
CA ILE A 100 7.33 6.60 15.29
C ILE A 100 7.47 7.45 16.54
N GLY A 101 7.77 6.84 17.70
CA GLY A 101 7.95 7.55 18.94
C GLY A 101 6.68 8.02 19.61
N ARG A 102 5.54 7.39 19.29
CA ARG A 102 4.23 7.74 19.87
C ARG A 102 3.51 6.50 20.38
N PRO A 103 4.01 5.86 21.44
CA PRO A 103 3.54 4.54 21.88
C PRO A 103 2.06 4.51 22.30
N GLN A 104 1.46 5.66 22.60
CA GLN A 104 0.05 5.71 22.99
C GLN A 104 -0.88 6.05 21.82
N SER A 105 -0.35 6.13 20.60
CA SER A 105 -1.10 6.59 19.42
C SER A 105 -1.51 5.45 18.50
N ALA A 106 -1.74 4.24 19.01
CA ALA A 106 -2.11 3.09 18.17
C ALA A 106 -3.40 3.33 17.38
N ARG A 107 -4.40 3.97 17.99
CA ARG A 107 -5.66 4.27 17.31
C ARG A 107 -5.50 5.32 16.19
N PRO A 108 -4.84 6.47 16.42
CA PRO A 108 -4.52 7.39 15.33
C PRO A 108 -3.66 6.76 14.23
N VAL A 109 -2.73 5.87 14.60
CA VAL A 109 -1.94 5.09 13.62
C VAL A 109 -2.87 4.29 12.73
N GLY A 110 -3.87 3.62 13.29
CA GLY A 110 -4.86 2.87 12.51
C GLY A 110 -5.56 3.76 11.49
N GLY A 111 -5.94 4.97 11.86
CA GLY A 111 -6.54 5.94 10.95
C GLY A 111 -5.59 6.33 9.81
N ALA A 112 -4.33 6.58 10.12
CA ALA A 112 -3.33 6.92 9.11
C ALA A 112 -3.05 5.75 8.16
N VAL A 113 -2.97 4.52 8.70
CA VAL A 113 -2.81 3.31 7.89
C VAL A 113 -3.97 3.17 6.90
N GLY A 114 -5.20 3.43 7.35
CA GLY A 114 -6.39 3.36 6.50
C GLY A 114 -6.44 4.43 5.42
N ARG A 115 -5.66 5.50 5.53
CA ARG A 115 -5.62 6.60 4.56
C ARG A 115 -4.41 6.55 3.62
N ASN A 116 -3.66 5.46 3.68
CA ASN A 116 -2.51 5.26 2.79
C ASN A 116 -2.94 5.37 1.32
N PRO A 117 -2.37 6.31 0.54
CA PRO A 117 -2.73 6.48 -0.87
C PRO A 117 -2.03 5.48 -1.79
N LEU A 118 -1.06 4.72 -1.27
CA LEU A 118 -0.18 3.87 -2.07
C LEU A 118 -0.14 2.44 -1.52
N PRO A 119 -1.30 1.75 -1.41
CA PRO A 119 -1.31 0.38 -0.91
C PRO A 119 -0.38 -0.51 -1.74
N ILE A 120 0.09 -1.59 -1.17
CA ILE A 120 1.07 -2.53 -1.72
C ILE A 120 2.49 -1.97 -1.60
N MET A 121 2.79 -0.82 -2.20
CA MET A 121 4.12 -0.22 -2.14
C MET A 121 4.42 0.35 -0.75
N VAL A 122 3.43 0.98 -0.12
CA VAL A 122 3.44 1.29 1.30
C VAL A 122 2.60 0.19 1.96
N PRO A 123 3.22 -0.80 2.60
CA PRO A 123 2.56 -2.08 2.88
C PRO A 123 1.63 -2.05 4.09
N CYS A 124 0.55 -1.28 3.97
CA CYS A 124 -0.45 -1.20 5.04
C CYS A 124 -1.11 -2.56 5.34
N HIS A 125 -1.10 -3.49 4.38
CA HIS A 125 -1.61 -4.85 4.60
C HIS A 125 -0.77 -5.64 5.61
N ARG A 126 0.45 -5.22 5.92
CA ARG A 126 1.33 -5.88 6.90
C ARG A 126 1.10 -5.41 8.34
N VAL A 127 0.11 -4.56 8.57
CA VAL A 127 -0.24 -4.10 9.92
C VAL A 127 -1.46 -4.88 10.40
N MET A 128 -1.33 -5.52 11.56
CA MET A 128 -2.35 -6.39 12.15
C MET A 128 -2.81 -5.82 13.48
N GLY A 129 -4.00 -6.24 13.92
CA GLY A 129 -4.44 -5.95 15.27
C GLY A 129 -3.60 -6.68 16.31
N SER A 130 -3.81 -6.36 17.58
CA SER A 130 -3.18 -7.07 18.70
C SER A 130 -3.43 -8.57 18.55
N ASN A 131 -2.45 -9.37 18.89
CA ASN A 131 -2.53 -10.84 18.81
C ASN A 131 -2.66 -11.36 17.37
N GLY A 132 -2.25 -10.56 16.38
CA GLY A 132 -2.30 -10.97 14.97
C GLY A 132 -3.69 -11.00 14.37
N ALA A 133 -4.65 -10.29 14.97
CA ALA A 133 -6.00 -10.23 14.45
C ALA A 133 -6.07 -9.51 13.11
N LEU A 134 -6.84 -10.04 12.17
CA LEU A 134 -7.15 -9.37 10.91
C LEU A 134 -8.15 -8.26 11.18
N THR A 135 -7.68 -7.02 11.15
CA THR A 135 -8.54 -5.84 11.31
C THR A 135 -8.89 -5.24 9.96
N GLY A 136 -9.83 -4.31 9.95
CA GLY A 136 -10.31 -3.69 8.73
C GLY A 136 -9.22 -3.14 7.84
N PHE A 137 -9.48 -3.13 6.56
CA PHE A 137 -8.58 -2.63 5.53
C PHE A 137 -9.41 -1.79 4.58
N THR A 138 -9.00 -0.54 4.36
CA THR A 138 -9.80 0.43 3.60
C THR A 138 -10.13 -0.04 2.19
N GLY A 139 -9.24 -0.81 1.55
CA GLY A 139 -9.48 -1.38 0.23
C GLY A 139 -10.36 -2.63 0.25
N GLY A 140 -10.70 -3.15 1.44
CA GLY A 140 -11.45 -4.40 1.62
C GLY A 140 -10.58 -5.48 2.25
N LEU A 141 -11.13 -6.15 3.26
CA LEU A 141 -10.39 -7.19 4.00
C LEU A 141 -9.92 -8.32 3.08
N GLU A 142 -10.68 -8.62 2.04
CA GLU A 142 -10.33 -9.64 1.04
C GLU A 142 -8.99 -9.33 0.35
N PHE A 143 -8.71 -8.04 0.08
CA PHE A 143 -7.43 -7.65 -0.54
C PHE A 143 -6.28 -7.78 0.44
N LYS A 144 -6.52 -7.47 1.70
CA LYS A 144 -5.52 -7.67 2.75
C LYS A 144 -5.15 -9.15 2.86
N VAL A 145 -6.14 -10.02 2.90
CA VAL A 145 -5.93 -11.48 2.94
C VAL A 145 -5.17 -11.93 1.69
N SER A 146 -5.56 -11.47 0.50
CA SER A 146 -4.91 -11.86 -0.75
C SER A 146 -3.45 -11.46 -0.77
N LEU A 147 -3.14 -10.23 -0.33
CA LEU A 147 -1.76 -9.74 -0.31
C LEU A 147 -0.91 -10.49 0.70
N LEU A 148 -1.42 -10.72 1.90
CA LEU A 148 -0.70 -11.48 2.92
C LEU A 148 -0.48 -12.93 2.48
N THR A 149 -1.48 -13.56 1.87
CA THR A 149 -1.35 -14.92 1.33
C THR A 149 -0.30 -14.96 0.24
N HIS A 150 -0.32 -13.97 -0.66
CA HIS A 150 0.69 -13.85 -1.70
C HIS A 150 2.11 -13.78 -1.11
N GLU A 151 2.27 -13.11 0.03
CA GLU A 151 3.55 -12.96 0.71
C GLU A 151 3.91 -14.14 1.60
N GLY A 152 3.15 -15.22 1.55
CA GLY A 152 3.49 -16.47 2.21
C GLY A 152 2.83 -16.71 3.57
N HIS A 153 1.87 -15.86 3.97
CA HIS A 153 1.17 -16.06 5.25
C HIS A 153 0.03 -17.06 5.11
N SER A 154 -0.06 -17.96 6.10
CA SER A 154 -1.24 -18.79 6.29
C SER A 154 -2.14 -18.11 7.30
N LEU A 155 -3.31 -17.66 6.88
CA LEU A 155 -4.21 -16.90 7.72
C LEU A 155 -5.36 -17.78 8.23
N PRO A 156 -5.78 -17.59 9.48
CA PRO A 156 -6.98 -18.25 9.98
C PRO A 156 -8.20 -17.73 9.21
N ARG A 157 -9.10 -18.63 8.91
CA ARG A 157 -10.34 -18.32 8.21
C ARG A 157 -11.48 -18.05 9.17
#